data_469b0c50bdc2a6212aa35fb3e1b75176
#
_entry.id   469b0c50bdc2a6212aa35fb3e1b75176
#
_cell.length_a   1.000
_cell.length_b   1.000
_cell.length_c   1.000
_cell.angle_alpha   90.00
_cell.angle_beta   90.00
_cell.angle_gamma   90.00
#
_symmetry.space_group_name_H-M   'P 1'
#
loop_
_entity.id
_entity.type
_entity.pdbx_description
1 polymer ?
#
loop_
_entity_poly.entity_id
_entity_poly.type
_entity_poly.pdbx_seq_one_letter_code
_entity_poly.pdbx_strand_id
1 'polypeptide(L)'
;MICAGLLCGIGFSHELWFPIMRTFPRVPLTFEFPILIDRILTVIFVISLLLSALSFRQKIFLSSAAFTLVLLIFFDQMRLQPWLYQYLLLLVILALQPKDETNSSKTLGFAQIIIAGLYFWSGVQKLNFTFSHETLPILLEPFQNLFPSIQLPFVFIGITIALTEIFIGCGLLFRKARNMSVVLAIATHTAILTVLIAKNYNQIVWIWNIFLIAAVVTVFWKNDVSIKQIIAFADEKKRKIYAAKIITSASVLLPILSFFGLWDAYLSGALYSGNTAVGVVRISDDLFEKLPPKVRESIFQTKIGGEKFLPFLEWSLAETGVPAFPAQRVFKKIAAEICQIADDKSGVELIVKERPAILDGSYQLTRTNCELIEK
;
A
#
# COMPACT_ATOMS: atom_id res chain seq x y z
N MET A 1 14.05 -13.50 -2.56
CA MET A 1 13.21 -12.50 -3.21
C MET A 1 12.35 -11.70 -2.20
N ILE A 2 11.36 -12.33 -1.54
CA ILE A 2 10.48 -11.65 -0.56
C ILE A 2 11.29 -10.98 0.55
N CYS A 3 12.21 -11.69 1.21
CA CYS A 3 13.05 -11.12 2.27
C CYS A 3 13.92 -9.97 1.78
N ALA A 4 14.50 -10.07 0.58
CA ALA A 4 15.29 -8.99 0.00
C ALA A 4 14.43 -7.76 -0.31
N GLY A 5 13.23 -7.94 -0.90
CA GLY A 5 12.30 -6.85 -1.15
C GLY A 5 11.86 -6.14 0.13
N LEU A 6 11.57 -6.89 1.21
CA LEU A 6 11.25 -6.33 2.53
C LEU A 6 12.42 -5.57 3.15
N LEU A 7 13.64 -6.13 3.12
CA LEU A 7 14.82 -5.46 3.65
C LEU A 7 15.14 -4.16 2.90
N CYS A 8 15.05 -4.18 1.58
CA CYS A 8 15.17 -2.96 0.78
C CYS A 8 14.06 -1.95 1.12
N GLY A 9 12.81 -2.43 1.25
CA GLY A 9 11.69 -1.59 1.65
C GLY A 9 11.90 -0.92 3.00
N ILE A 10 12.41 -1.65 4.00
CA ILE A 10 12.78 -1.11 5.31
C ILE A 10 13.85 -0.02 5.16
N GLY A 11 14.84 -0.24 4.29
CA GLY A 11 15.90 0.75 4.05
C GLY A 11 15.36 2.07 3.47
N PHE A 12 14.45 2.02 2.49
CA PHE A 12 13.84 3.22 1.90
C PHE A 12 12.81 3.92 2.78
N SER A 13 12.31 3.26 3.82
CA SER A 13 11.38 3.81 4.80
C SER A 13 11.91 3.70 6.23
N HIS A 14 13.22 3.90 6.43
CA HIS A 14 13.90 3.63 7.70
C HIS A 14 13.27 4.36 8.89
N GLU A 15 12.83 5.61 8.75
CA GLU A 15 12.15 6.38 9.81
C GLU A 15 10.79 5.77 10.23
N LEU A 16 10.19 4.96 9.38
CA LEU A 16 8.99 4.20 9.73
C LEU A 16 9.28 3.03 10.69
N TRP A 17 10.52 2.51 10.64
CA TRP A 17 10.94 1.31 11.39
C TRP A 17 11.85 1.63 12.57
N PHE A 18 12.73 2.60 12.40
CA PHE A 18 13.70 3.07 13.38
C PHE A 18 13.58 4.58 13.52
N PRO A 19 12.50 5.10 14.14
CA PRO A 19 12.26 6.53 14.22
C PRO A 19 13.36 7.20 15.05
N ILE A 20 14.18 8.03 14.41
CA ILE A 20 15.24 8.82 15.04
C ILE A 20 14.84 10.30 15.04
N MET A 21 14.35 10.81 13.89
CA MET A 21 14.00 12.21 13.69
C MET A 21 12.57 12.39 13.19
N ARG A 22 11.75 11.34 13.27
CA ARG A 22 10.38 11.35 12.79
C ARG A 22 9.51 12.25 13.67
N THR A 23 8.89 13.27 13.07
CA THR A 23 7.86 14.13 13.68
C THR A 23 6.45 13.66 13.29
N PHE A 24 6.30 12.94 12.17
CA PHE A 24 5.02 12.35 11.77
C PHE A 24 4.52 11.35 12.85
N PRO A 25 3.29 11.50 13.37
CA PRO A 25 2.80 10.68 14.47
C PRO A 25 2.80 9.17 14.16
N ARG A 26 3.02 8.36 15.18
CA ARG A 26 2.68 6.94 15.12
C ARG A 26 1.18 6.78 15.27
N VAL A 27 0.60 5.84 14.54
CA VAL A 27 -0.84 5.60 14.52
C VAL A 27 -1.13 4.16 14.96
N PRO A 28 -1.13 3.87 16.27
CA PRO A 28 -1.44 2.53 16.76
C PRO A 28 -2.89 2.14 16.46
N LEU A 29 -3.15 0.85 16.25
CA LEU A 29 -4.52 0.34 15.99
C LEU A 29 -5.41 0.43 17.22
N THR A 30 -4.85 0.20 18.40
CA THR A 30 -5.60 0.16 19.66
C THR A 30 -5.06 1.16 20.67
N PHE A 31 -4.01 0.83 21.36
CA PHE A 31 -3.37 1.64 22.39
C PHE A 31 -1.88 1.88 22.05
N GLU A 32 -1.30 2.86 22.70
CA GLU A 32 0.11 3.17 22.49
C GLU A 32 1.02 2.14 23.15
N PHE A 33 2.05 1.76 22.42
CA PHE A 33 3.08 0.85 22.89
C PHE A 33 4.39 1.59 23.14
N PRO A 34 5.17 1.17 24.16
CA PRO A 34 6.49 1.72 24.39
C PRO A 34 7.40 1.60 23.14
N ILE A 35 8.07 2.68 22.79
CA ILE A 35 8.95 2.72 21.62
C ILE A 35 10.08 1.67 21.68
N LEU A 36 10.50 1.30 22.88
CA LEU A 36 11.52 0.26 23.08
C LEU A 36 11.04 -1.10 22.56
N ILE A 37 9.77 -1.47 22.83
CA ILE A 37 9.19 -2.73 22.36
C ILE A 37 9.09 -2.72 20.83
N ASP A 38 8.68 -1.61 20.25
CA ASP A 38 8.61 -1.43 18.80
C ASP A 38 9.99 -1.64 18.14
N ARG A 39 11.05 -1.04 18.70
CA ARG A 39 12.43 -1.21 18.23
C ARG A 39 12.91 -2.65 18.35
N ILE A 40 12.66 -3.31 19.49
CA ILE A 40 13.03 -4.72 19.70
C ILE A 40 12.35 -5.61 18.66
N LEU A 41 11.04 -5.45 18.44
CA LEU A 41 10.30 -6.22 17.44
C LEU A 41 10.81 -5.95 16.02
N THR A 42 11.17 -4.71 15.71
CA THR A 42 11.76 -4.37 14.39
C THR A 42 13.10 -5.09 14.19
N VAL A 43 13.96 -5.12 15.21
CA VAL A 43 15.23 -5.88 15.15
C VAL A 43 14.97 -7.39 14.98
N ILE A 44 14.04 -7.96 15.74
CA ILE A 44 13.64 -9.37 15.59
C ILE A 44 13.11 -9.65 14.18
N PHE A 45 12.30 -8.75 13.63
CA PHE A 45 11.79 -8.85 12.26
C PHE A 45 12.91 -8.88 11.24
N VAL A 46 13.85 -7.92 11.28
CA VAL A 46 15.00 -7.83 10.37
C VAL A 46 15.88 -9.08 10.48
N ILE A 47 16.22 -9.51 11.70
CA ILE A 47 17.03 -10.74 11.93
C ILE A 47 16.31 -11.96 11.38
N SER A 48 14.99 -12.07 11.59
CA SER A 48 14.18 -13.16 11.06
C SER A 48 14.19 -13.22 9.53
N LEU A 49 14.14 -12.07 8.86
CA LEU A 49 14.25 -11.98 7.40
C LEU A 49 15.65 -12.43 6.90
N LEU A 50 16.72 -11.98 7.54
CA LEU A 50 18.09 -12.37 7.21
C LEU A 50 18.31 -13.86 7.40
N LEU A 51 17.91 -14.41 8.55
CA LEU A 51 18.06 -15.82 8.84
C LEU A 51 17.19 -16.70 7.96
N SER A 52 16.00 -16.23 7.55
CA SER A 52 15.15 -16.98 6.60
C SER A 52 15.78 -17.12 5.21
N ALA A 53 16.61 -16.16 4.81
CA ALA A 53 17.33 -16.20 3.54
C ALA A 53 18.54 -17.15 3.57
N LEU A 54 19.12 -17.41 4.75
CA LEU A 54 20.38 -18.13 4.93
C LEU A 54 20.25 -19.52 5.58
N SER A 55 19.09 -19.87 6.15
CA SER A 55 18.96 -21.02 7.05
C SER A 55 18.16 -22.17 6.50
N PHE A 56 18.58 -23.42 6.82
CA PHE A 56 17.78 -24.65 6.66
C PHE A 56 16.49 -24.66 7.51
N ARG A 57 16.38 -23.83 8.56
CA ARG A 57 15.18 -23.64 9.40
C ARG A 57 14.28 -22.51 8.89
N GLN A 58 14.28 -22.27 7.60
CA GLN A 58 13.58 -21.15 6.93
C GLN A 58 12.14 -20.93 7.42
N LYS A 59 11.35 -21.99 7.65
CA LYS A 59 9.95 -21.87 8.08
C LYS A 59 9.78 -21.23 9.46
N ILE A 60 10.69 -21.49 10.38
CA ILE A 60 10.66 -20.90 11.72
C ILE A 60 10.87 -19.39 11.60
N PHE A 61 11.87 -18.98 10.84
CA PHE A 61 12.19 -17.58 10.66
C PHE A 61 11.13 -16.82 9.82
N LEU A 62 10.54 -17.48 8.80
CA LEU A 62 9.39 -16.91 8.07
C LEU A 62 8.17 -16.72 8.99
N SER A 63 7.88 -17.68 9.86
CA SER A 63 6.80 -17.56 10.85
C SER A 63 7.07 -16.45 11.86
N SER A 64 8.31 -16.34 12.35
CA SER A 64 8.74 -15.26 13.24
C SER A 64 8.61 -13.90 12.55
N ALA A 65 9.09 -13.77 11.30
CA ALA A 65 8.96 -12.55 10.52
C ALA A 65 7.50 -12.16 10.28
N ALA A 66 6.64 -13.10 9.90
CA ALA A 66 5.22 -12.83 9.70
C ALA A 66 4.53 -12.39 10.99
N PHE A 67 4.80 -13.06 12.10
CA PHE A 67 4.21 -12.75 13.41
C PHE A 67 4.66 -11.37 13.92
N THR A 68 5.96 -11.10 13.90
CA THR A 68 6.50 -9.80 14.33
C THR A 68 6.00 -8.67 13.44
N LEU A 69 5.87 -8.89 12.13
CA LEU A 69 5.32 -7.90 11.21
C LEU A 69 3.86 -7.56 11.53
N VAL A 70 3.03 -8.55 11.87
CA VAL A 70 1.66 -8.31 12.33
C VAL A 70 1.65 -7.43 13.58
N LEU A 71 2.47 -7.73 14.59
CA LEU A 71 2.58 -6.91 15.80
C LEU A 71 3.04 -5.48 15.49
N LEU A 72 4.03 -5.32 14.61
CA LEU A 72 4.54 -4.02 14.20
C LEU A 72 3.49 -3.17 13.48
N ILE A 73 2.59 -3.79 12.70
CA ILE A 73 1.43 -3.11 12.09
C ILE A 73 0.43 -2.66 13.17
N PHE A 74 0.21 -3.47 14.22
CA PHE A 74 -0.64 -3.05 15.34
C PHE A 74 -0.07 -1.84 16.09
N PHE A 75 1.25 -1.71 16.15
CA PHE A 75 1.92 -0.59 16.82
C PHE A 75 1.91 0.69 15.97
N ASP A 76 1.88 0.54 14.63
CA ASP A 76 1.79 1.68 13.73
C ASP A 76 1.15 1.28 12.40
N GLN A 77 -0.10 1.71 12.18
CA GLN A 77 -0.87 1.44 10.95
C GLN A 77 -0.21 2.04 9.70
N MET A 78 0.69 3.03 9.86
CA MET A 78 1.43 3.59 8.74
C MET A 78 2.28 2.54 8.01
N ARG A 79 2.65 1.45 8.69
CA ARG A 79 3.31 0.28 8.11
C ARG A 79 2.41 -0.55 7.20
N LEU A 80 1.07 -0.45 7.34
CA LEU A 80 0.10 -1.25 6.56
C LEU A 80 -0.04 -0.72 5.13
N GLN A 81 1.06 -0.63 4.42
CA GLN A 81 1.10 -0.22 3.01
C GLN A 81 0.74 -1.38 2.08
N PRO A 82 0.23 -1.13 0.86
CA PRO A 82 -0.15 -2.19 -0.09
C PRO A 82 0.99 -3.18 -0.37
N TRP A 83 2.22 -2.67 -0.55
CA TRP A 83 3.40 -3.50 -0.76
C TRP A 83 3.70 -4.39 0.46
N LEU A 84 3.61 -3.86 1.68
CA LEU A 84 3.86 -4.61 2.90
C LEU A 84 2.79 -5.67 3.14
N TYR A 85 1.53 -5.33 2.89
CA TYR A 85 0.41 -6.27 2.98
C TYR A 85 0.60 -7.46 2.04
N GLN A 86 1.01 -7.22 0.80
CA GLN A 86 1.30 -8.31 -0.14
C GLN A 86 2.46 -9.20 0.34
N TYR A 87 3.56 -8.59 0.80
CA TYR A 87 4.68 -9.37 1.36
C TYR A 87 4.26 -10.18 2.58
N LEU A 88 3.44 -9.61 3.49
CA LEU A 88 2.91 -10.33 4.63
C LEU A 88 2.10 -11.56 4.22
N LEU A 89 1.19 -11.42 3.26
CA LEU A 89 0.41 -12.55 2.73
C LEU A 89 1.33 -13.65 2.18
N LEU A 90 2.34 -13.28 1.39
CA LEU A 90 3.28 -14.24 0.81
C LEU A 90 4.17 -14.90 1.89
N LEU A 91 4.63 -14.15 2.90
CA LEU A 91 5.36 -14.71 4.05
C LEU A 91 4.53 -15.74 4.80
N VAL A 92 3.27 -15.43 5.09
CA VAL A 92 2.35 -16.34 5.79
C VAL A 92 2.11 -17.61 4.97
N ILE A 93 1.86 -17.49 3.66
CA ILE A 93 1.67 -18.65 2.78
C ILE A 93 2.91 -19.56 2.77
N LEU A 94 4.11 -18.98 2.67
CA LEU A 94 5.36 -19.73 2.72
C LEU A 94 5.61 -20.39 4.10
N ALA A 95 5.29 -19.69 5.19
CA ALA A 95 5.39 -20.23 6.55
C ALA A 95 4.44 -21.43 6.79
N LEU A 96 3.25 -21.37 6.17
CA LEU A 96 2.26 -22.45 6.22
C LEU A 96 2.57 -23.63 5.33
N GLN A 97 3.58 -23.52 4.44
CA GLN A 97 3.94 -24.60 3.50
C GLN A 97 4.21 -25.93 4.24
N PRO A 98 3.59 -27.04 3.84
CA PRO A 98 3.88 -28.37 4.38
C PRO A 98 5.32 -28.81 4.10
N LYS A 99 5.83 -29.80 4.86
CA LYS A 99 7.22 -30.28 4.70
C LYS A 99 7.41 -31.17 3.45
N ASP A 100 6.34 -31.70 2.90
CA ASP A 100 6.36 -32.67 1.82
C ASP A 100 6.53 -31.99 0.45
N GLU A 101 7.35 -32.49 -0.43
CA GLU A 101 7.64 -31.95 -1.77
C GLU A 101 6.38 -31.84 -2.65
N THR A 102 5.46 -32.81 -2.56
CA THR A 102 4.17 -32.80 -3.28
C THR A 102 3.28 -31.62 -2.90
N ASN A 103 3.52 -30.98 -1.76
CA ASN A 103 2.77 -29.83 -1.27
C ASN A 103 3.45 -28.48 -1.58
N SER A 104 4.65 -28.49 -2.14
CA SER A 104 5.32 -27.26 -2.59
C SER A 104 4.55 -26.58 -3.73
N SER A 105 4.02 -27.37 -4.67
CA SER A 105 3.18 -26.88 -5.77
C SER A 105 1.88 -26.21 -5.30
N LYS A 106 1.32 -26.67 -4.16
CA LYS A 106 0.10 -26.09 -3.56
C LYS A 106 0.34 -24.69 -3.00
N THR A 107 1.46 -24.52 -2.30
CA THR A 107 1.87 -23.20 -1.78
C THR A 107 2.10 -22.22 -2.92
N LEU A 108 2.69 -22.68 -4.00
CA LEU A 108 2.85 -21.87 -5.22
C LEU A 108 1.49 -21.46 -5.79
N GLY A 109 0.50 -22.36 -5.80
CA GLY A 109 -0.87 -22.05 -6.24
C GLY A 109 -1.53 -20.94 -5.43
N PHE A 110 -1.39 -20.93 -4.10
CA PHE A 110 -1.90 -19.85 -3.25
C PHE A 110 -1.21 -18.51 -3.54
N ALA A 111 0.12 -18.52 -3.71
CA ALA A 111 0.88 -17.33 -4.10
C ALA A 111 0.43 -16.80 -5.48
N GLN A 112 0.16 -17.71 -6.44
CA GLN A 112 -0.39 -17.34 -7.76
C GLN A 112 -1.73 -16.62 -7.63
N ILE A 113 -2.64 -17.13 -6.81
CA ILE A 113 -3.97 -16.52 -6.61
C ILE A 113 -3.83 -15.12 -5.96
N ILE A 114 -2.96 -14.98 -4.95
CA ILE A 114 -2.72 -13.69 -4.27
C ILE A 114 -2.16 -12.66 -5.26
N ILE A 115 -1.15 -13.03 -6.05
CA ILE A 115 -0.55 -12.11 -7.04
C ILE A 115 -1.56 -11.76 -8.14
N ALA A 116 -2.31 -12.73 -8.66
CA ALA A 116 -3.35 -12.48 -9.65
C ALA A 116 -4.47 -11.58 -9.11
N GLY A 117 -4.89 -11.81 -7.86
CA GLY A 117 -5.86 -10.99 -7.15
C GLY A 117 -5.41 -9.54 -6.99
N LEU A 118 -4.12 -9.30 -6.72
CA LEU A 118 -3.56 -7.95 -6.64
C LEU A 118 -3.75 -7.20 -7.96
N TYR A 119 -3.37 -7.79 -9.10
CA TYR A 119 -3.54 -7.15 -10.42
C TYR A 119 -5.03 -6.90 -10.73
N PHE A 120 -5.87 -7.90 -10.49
CA PHE A 120 -7.29 -7.77 -10.74
C PHE A 120 -7.88 -6.58 -9.97
N TRP A 121 -7.65 -6.51 -8.65
CA TRP A 121 -8.20 -5.45 -7.82
C TRP A 121 -7.55 -4.10 -8.09
N SER A 122 -6.24 -4.06 -8.39
CA SER A 122 -5.56 -2.83 -8.79
C SER A 122 -6.21 -2.22 -10.04
N GLY A 123 -6.54 -3.04 -11.03
CA GLY A 123 -7.25 -2.58 -12.21
C GLY A 123 -8.69 -2.15 -11.92
N VAL A 124 -9.45 -2.95 -11.14
CA VAL A 124 -10.83 -2.60 -10.75
C VAL A 124 -10.88 -1.27 -9.98
N GLN A 125 -9.95 -1.03 -9.07
CA GLN A 125 -9.87 0.21 -8.30
C GLN A 125 -9.56 1.46 -9.16
N LYS A 126 -8.97 1.29 -10.36
CA LYS A 126 -8.68 2.37 -11.30
C LYS A 126 -9.83 2.68 -12.28
N LEU A 127 -10.88 1.85 -12.31
CA LEU A 127 -12.08 2.12 -13.11
C LEU A 127 -12.96 3.17 -12.41
N ASN A 128 -12.46 4.40 -12.33
CA ASN A 128 -13.17 5.52 -11.75
C ASN A 128 -12.79 6.85 -12.42
N PHE A 129 -13.63 7.85 -12.25
CA PHE A 129 -13.46 9.19 -12.81
C PHE A 129 -12.14 9.84 -12.33
N THR A 130 -11.90 9.84 -11.02
CA THR A 130 -10.76 10.53 -10.39
C THR A 130 -9.42 9.97 -10.88
N PHE A 131 -9.32 8.66 -11.14
CA PHE A 131 -8.11 8.10 -11.71
C PHE A 131 -7.77 8.72 -13.05
N SER A 132 -8.73 8.77 -13.97
CA SER A 132 -8.49 9.23 -15.33
C SER A 132 -8.35 10.76 -15.44
N HIS A 133 -9.03 11.54 -14.59
CA HIS A 133 -9.08 13.00 -14.70
C HIS A 133 -8.15 13.74 -13.73
N GLU A 134 -7.77 13.12 -12.60
CA GLU A 134 -6.92 13.76 -11.60
C GLU A 134 -5.60 13.00 -11.41
N THR A 135 -5.67 11.71 -11.04
CA THR A 135 -4.47 10.94 -10.62
C THR A 135 -3.52 10.67 -11.78
N LEU A 136 -4.03 10.20 -12.91
CA LEU A 136 -3.21 9.87 -14.08
C LEU A 136 -2.53 11.10 -14.70
N PRO A 137 -3.21 12.25 -14.89
CA PRO A 137 -2.56 13.49 -15.31
C PRO A 137 -1.41 13.90 -14.40
N ILE A 138 -1.61 13.87 -13.06
CA ILE A 138 -0.56 14.18 -12.08
C ILE A 138 0.62 13.22 -12.21
N LEU A 139 0.38 11.93 -12.40
CA LEU A 139 1.45 10.95 -12.56
C LEU A 139 2.24 11.17 -13.87
N LEU A 140 1.57 11.50 -14.95
CA LEU A 140 2.18 11.70 -16.28
C LEU A 140 2.70 13.12 -16.53
N GLU A 141 2.60 14.02 -15.56
CA GLU A 141 3.09 15.40 -15.65
C GLU A 141 4.52 15.53 -16.20
N PRO A 142 5.54 14.73 -15.80
CA PRO A 142 6.87 14.85 -16.34
C PRO A 142 6.93 14.62 -17.87
N PHE A 143 6.08 13.73 -18.37
CA PHE A 143 6.02 13.46 -19.83
C PHE A 143 5.26 14.54 -20.57
N GLN A 144 4.20 15.11 -19.99
CA GLN A 144 3.51 16.27 -20.56
C GLN A 144 4.44 17.48 -20.67
N ASN A 145 5.27 17.71 -19.65
CA ASN A 145 6.23 18.81 -19.65
C ASN A 145 7.33 18.64 -20.71
N LEU A 146 7.69 17.38 -21.02
CA LEU A 146 8.64 17.09 -22.13
C LEU A 146 8.00 17.28 -23.52
N PHE A 147 6.69 17.06 -23.63
CA PHE A 147 5.96 17.12 -24.91
C PHE A 147 4.68 17.97 -24.77
N PRO A 148 4.80 19.28 -24.52
CA PRO A 148 3.65 20.14 -24.20
C PRO A 148 2.62 20.29 -25.32
N SER A 149 3.03 20.04 -26.54
CA SER A 149 2.12 20.07 -27.72
C SER A 149 1.28 18.79 -27.87
N ILE A 150 1.58 17.73 -27.15
CA ILE A 150 0.83 16.46 -27.22
C ILE A 150 -0.28 16.47 -26.17
N GLN A 151 -1.53 16.50 -26.65
CA GLN A 151 -2.68 16.32 -25.77
C GLN A 151 -2.92 14.82 -25.54
N LEU A 152 -2.62 14.35 -24.31
CA LEU A 152 -2.81 12.95 -23.95
C LEU A 152 -4.31 12.67 -23.68
N PRO A 153 -4.89 11.63 -24.30
CA PRO A 153 -6.27 11.22 -24.05
C PRO A 153 -6.39 10.45 -22.73
N PHE A 154 -6.30 11.13 -21.60
CA PHE A 154 -6.19 10.53 -20.27
C PHE A 154 -7.30 9.53 -19.95
N VAL A 155 -8.54 9.81 -20.35
CA VAL A 155 -9.67 8.89 -20.11
C VAL A 155 -9.44 7.56 -20.81
N PHE A 156 -9.03 7.59 -22.10
CA PHE A 156 -8.73 6.39 -22.87
C PHE A 156 -7.53 5.65 -22.28
N ILE A 157 -6.46 6.36 -21.93
CA ILE A 157 -5.26 5.76 -21.31
C ILE A 157 -5.62 5.14 -19.96
N GLY A 158 -6.38 5.85 -19.12
CA GLY A 158 -6.80 5.37 -17.80
C GLY A 158 -7.63 4.09 -17.85
N ILE A 159 -8.63 4.06 -18.74
CA ILE A 159 -9.44 2.85 -18.96
C ILE A 159 -8.57 1.71 -19.48
N THR A 160 -7.66 1.98 -20.43
CA THR A 160 -6.76 0.97 -20.99
C THR A 160 -5.84 0.38 -19.92
N ILE A 161 -5.25 1.21 -19.05
CA ILE A 161 -4.43 0.75 -17.92
C ILE A 161 -5.26 -0.15 -17.00
N ALA A 162 -6.44 0.28 -16.59
CA ALA A 162 -7.32 -0.46 -15.70
C ALA A 162 -7.71 -1.82 -16.28
N LEU A 163 -8.15 -1.86 -17.54
CA LEU A 163 -8.52 -3.10 -18.23
C LEU A 163 -7.32 -4.02 -18.45
N THR A 164 -6.13 -3.47 -18.73
CA THR A 164 -4.90 -4.25 -18.86
C THR A 164 -4.54 -4.93 -17.54
N GLU A 165 -4.62 -4.24 -16.41
CA GLU A 165 -4.36 -4.85 -15.08
C GLU A 165 -5.40 -5.93 -14.74
N ILE A 166 -6.69 -5.72 -15.03
CA ILE A 166 -7.73 -6.74 -14.87
C ILE A 166 -7.42 -7.96 -15.75
N PHE A 167 -7.06 -7.73 -17.02
CA PHE A 167 -6.69 -8.81 -17.94
C PHE A 167 -5.46 -9.58 -17.44
N ILE A 168 -4.43 -8.88 -16.93
CA ILE A 168 -3.27 -9.53 -16.31
C ILE A 168 -3.73 -10.42 -15.16
N GLY A 169 -4.51 -9.89 -14.20
CA GLY A 169 -4.99 -10.64 -13.05
C GLY A 169 -5.73 -11.91 -13.45
N CYS A 170 -6.69 -11.82 -14.36
CA CYS A 170 -7.43 -12.97 -14.86
C CYS A 170 -6.51 -13.91 -15.67
N GLY A 171 -5.76 -13.37 -16.63
CA GLY A 171 -4.99 -14.16 -17.59
C GLY A 171 -3.83 -14.95 -16.96
N LEU A 172 -3.24 -14.45 -15.86
CA LEU A 172 -2.24 -15.20 -15.08
C LEU A 172 -2.77 -16.54 -14.57
N LEU A 173 -4.07 -16.64 -14.29
CA LEU A 173 -4.69 -17.89 -13.83
C LEU A 173 -5.03 -18.85 -14.98
N PHE A 174 -5.18 -18.36 -16.22
CA PHE A 174 -5.53 -19.18 -17.37
C PHE A 174 -4.28 -19.57 -18.18
N ARG A 175 -4.02 -20.88 -18.33
CA ARG A 175 -2.84 -21.42 -19.02
C ARG A 175 -2.58 -20.78 -20.39
N LYS A 176 -3.64 -20.59 -21.21
CA LYS A 176 -3.53 -20.06 -22.58
C LYS A 176 -3.12 -18.57 -22.62
N ALA A 177 -3.53 -17.77 -21.63
CA ALA A 177 -3.26 -16.33 -21.55
C ALA A 177 -2.05 -15.99 -20.67
N ARG A 178 -1.57 -16.93 -19.87
CA ARG A 178 -0.60 -16.71 -18.80
C ARG A 178 0.68 -16.03 -19.27
N ASN A 179 1.33 -16.56 -20.30
CA ASN A 179 2.60 -15.98 -20.79
C ASN A 179 2.42 -14.58 -21.35
N MET A 180 1.29 -14.32 -22.04
CA MET A 180 0.94 -12.96 -22.48
C MET A 180 0.75 -12.03 -21.28
N SER A 181 0.03 -12.48 -20.25
CA SER A 181 -0.18 -11.72 -19.03
C SER A 181 1.13 -11.42 -18.29
N VAL A 182 2.09 -12.35 -18.28
CA VAL A 182 3.44 -12.09 -17.73
C VAL A 182 4.15 -10.99 -18.51
N VAL A 183 4.12 -11.04 -19.85
CA VAL A 183 4.73 -9.98 -20.69
C VAL A 183 4.07 -8.63 -20.44
N LEU A 184 2.74 -8.59 -20.39
CA LEU A 184 1.99 -7.36 -20.07
C LEU A 184 2.30 -6.84 -18.66
N ALA A 185 2.42 -7.72 -17.68
CA ALA A 185 2.79 -7.33 -16.31
C ALA A 185 4.20 -6.70 -16.27
N ILE A 186 5.18 -7.29 -16.97
CA ILE A 186 6.53 -6.73 -17.09
C ILE A 186 6.47 -5.34 -17.71
N ALA A 187 5.75 -5.20 -18.83
CA ALA A 187 5.60 -3.91 -19.51
C ALA A 187 4.93 -2.85 -18.62
N THR A 188 3.85 -3.23 -17.93
CA THR A 188 3.12 -2.35 -16.98
C THR A 188 4.03 -1.87 -15.85
N HIS A 189 4.75 -2.78 -15.18
CA HIS A 189 5.65 -2.38 -14.10
C HIS A 189 6.85 -1.57 -14.58
N THR A 190 7.37 -1.84 -15.78
CA THR A 190 8.42 -1.02 -16.39
C THR A 190 7.91 0.39 -16.66
N ALA A 191 6.71 0.54 -17.20
CA ALA A 191 6.09 1.85 -17.41
C ALA A 191 5.86 2.61 -16.09
N ILE A 192 5.32 1.94 -15.05
CA ILE A 192 5.15 2.52 -13.71
C ILE A 192 6.49 2.99 -13.14
N LEU A 193 7.54 2.16 -13.22
CA LEU A 193 8.88 2.52 -12.76
C LEU A 193 9.41 3.76 -13.48
N THR A 194 9.26 3.83 -14.82
CA THR A 194 9.68 4.99 -15.60
C THR A 194 9.00 6.27 -15.12
N VAL A 195 7.68 6.22 -14.89
CA VAL A 195 6.90 7.35 -14.35
C VAL A 195 7.37 7.76 -12.95
N LEU A 196 7.48 6.80 -12.03
CA LEU A 196 7.83 7.09 -10.63
C LEU A 196 9.27 7.59 -10.49
N ILE A 197 10.20 7.06 -11.28
CA ILE A 197 11.60 7.52 -11.31
C ILE A 197 11.67 8.94 -11.89
N ALA A 198 10.97 9.22 -12.98
CA ALA A 198 10.94 10.56 -13.58
C ALA A 198 10.38 11.63 -12.63
N LYS A 199 9.43 11.25 -11.75
CA LYS A 199 8.89 12.12 -10.69
C LYS A 199 9.72 12.14 -9.41
N ASN A 200 10.70 11.27 -9.26
CA ASN A 200 11.38 10.99 -7.98
C ASN A 200 10.38 10.75 -6.83
N TYR A 201 9.33 9.96 -7.11
CA TYR A 201 8.18 9.83 -6.21
C TYR A 201 8.09 8.43 -5.62
N ASN A 202 7.88 8.33 -4.29
CA ASN A 202 7.59 7.11 -3.52
C ASN A 202 8.55 5.95 -3.85
N GLN A 203 9.83 6.14 -3.56
CA GLN A 203 10.94 5.26 -3.95
C GLN A 203 10.77 3.80 -3.49
N ILE A 204 10.06 3.57 -2.38
CA ILE A 204 9.80 2.21 -1.89
C ILE A 204 8.99 1.39 -2.90
N VAL A 205 8.10 2.04 -3.65
CA VAL A 205 7.29 1.39 -4.69
C VAL A 205 8.14 0.99 -5.90
N TRP A 206 9.32 1.59 -6.11
CA TRP A 206 10.25 1.15 -7.14
C TRP A 206 10.72 -0.28 -6.86
N ILE A 207 11.14 -0.54 -5.62
CA ILE A 207 11.57 -1.89 -5.18
C ILE A 207 10.42 -2.90 -5.29
N TRP A 208 9.21 -2.48 -4.93
CA TRP A 208 8.04 -3.33 -5.06
C TRP A 208 7.71 -3.69 -6.52
N ASN A 209 7.82 -2.73 -7.46
CA ASN A 209 7.64 -3.00 -8.89
C ASN A 209 8.70 -3.98 -9.43
N ILE A 210 9.97 -3.82 -9.04
CA ILE A 210 11.04 -4.77 -9.40
C ILE A 210 10.72 -6.17 -8.84
N PHE A 211 10.26 -6.25 -7.60
CA PHE A 211 9.83 -7.50 -7.00
C PHE A 211 8.67 -8.13 -7.76
N LEU A 212 7.66 -7.35 -8.18
CA LEU A 212 6.51 -7.85 -8.94
C LEU A 212 6.91 -8.40 -10.30
N ILE A 213 7.81 -7.73 -11.02
CA ILE A 213 8.40 -8.27 -12.27
C ILE A 213 9.06 -9.63 -11.99
N ALA A 214 9.92 -9.71 -10.99
CA ALA A 214 10.60 -10.96 -10.65
C ALA A 214 9.61 -12.05 -10.20
N ALA A 215 8.58 -11.68 -9.44
CA ALA A 215 7.55 -12.60 -8.94
C ALA A 215 6.71 -13.19 -10.08
N VAL A 216 6.23 -12.37 -11.02
CA VAL A 216 5.41 -12.89 -12.14
C VAL A 216 6.24 -13.80 -13.05
N VAL A 217 7.49 -13.46 -13.29
CA VAL A 217 8.39 -14.33 -14.08
C VAL A 217 8.63 -15.65 -13.35
N THR A 218 9.02 -15.61 -12.07
CA THR A 218 9.38 -16.81 -11.33
C THR A 218 8.19 -17.75 -11.11
N VAL A 219 7.00 -17.19 -10.89
CA VAL A 219 5.82 -17.95 -10.44
C VAL A 219 4.95 -18.40 -11.61
N PHE A 220 4.95 -17.64 -12.73
CA PHE A 220 4.02 -17.90 -13.83
C PHE A 220 4.66 -18.23 -15.17
N TRP A 221 5.88 -17.75 -15.46
CA TRP A 221 6.49 -17.94 -16.78
C TRP A 221 6.67 -19.43 -17.12
N LYS A 222 6.12 -19.86 -18.27
CA LYS A 222 6.13 -21.24 -18.73
C LYS A 222 5.63 -22.27 -17.69
N ASN A 223 4.81 -21.84 -16.75
CA ASN A 223 4.20 -22.71 -15.75
C ASN A 223 2.89 -23.30 -16.32
N ASP A 224 2.80 -24.63 -16.34
CA ASP A 224 1.68 -25.36 -16.95
C ASP A 224 0.57 -25.75 -15.97
N VAL A 225 0.67 -25.39 -14.68
CA VAL A 225 -0.34 -25.68 -13.66
C VAL A 225 -1.67 -24.99 -14.03
N SER A 226 -2.75 -25.75 -14.14
CA SER A 226 -4.07 -25.23 -14.47
C SER A 226 -4.78 -24.65 -13.23
N ILE A 227 -5.73 -23.73 -13.45
CA ILE A 227 -6.57 -23.19 -12.36
C ILE A 227 -7.34 -24.30 -11.63
N LYS A 228 -7.77 -25.35 -12.34
CA LYS A 228 -8.42 -26.50 -11.72
C LYS A 228 -7.49 -27.23 -10.73
N GLN A 229 -6.21 -27.37 -11.08
CA GLN A 229 -5.20 -27.95 -10.17
C GLN A 229 -4.96 -27.03 -8.99
N ILE A 230 -4.86 -25.70 -9.20
CA ILE A 230 -4.71 -24.73 -8.11
C ILE A 230 -5.87 -24.84 -7.11
N ILE A 231 -7.10 -24.90 -7.60
CA ILE A 231 -8.31 -25.01 -6.76
C ILE A 231 -8.38 -26.40 -6.10
N ALA A 232 -8.08 -27.47 -6.82
CA ALA A 232 -8.07 -28.85 -6.29
C ALA A 232 -7.01 -29.00 -5.16
N PHE A 233 -5.89 -28.29 -5.24
CA PHE A 233 -4.92 -28.25 -4.15
C PHE A 233 -5.50 -27.67 -2.85
N ALA A 234 -6.60 -26.92 -2.94
CA ALA A 234 -7.28 -26.35 -1.80
C ALA A 234 -8.19 -27.35 -1.03
N ASP A 235 -8.36 -28.56 -1.52
CA ASP A 235 -9.37 -29.51 -0.99
C ASP A 235 -8.82 -30.48 0.09
N GLU A 236 -7.54 -30.34 0.48
CA GLU A 236 -6.96 -31.19 1.53
C GLU A 236 -7.32 -30.72 2.93
N LYS A 237 -7.78 -31.66 3.78
CA LYS A 237 -8.20 -31.47 5.17
C LYS A 237 -7.05 -31.12 6.17
N LYS A 238 -5.83 -30.88 5.71
CA LYS A 238 -4.71 -30.50 6.59
C LYS A 238 -4.87 -29.07 7.11
N ARG A 239 -4.84 -28.85 8.42
CA ARG A 239 -5.06 -27.54 9.09
C ARG A 239 -4.29 -26.37 8.46
N LYS A 240 -3.03 -26.59 8.05
CA LYS A 240 -2.19 -25.54 7.44
C LYS A 240 -2.69 -25.16 6.05
N ILE A 241 -3.13 -26.11 5.24
CA ILE A 241 -3.69 -25.86 3.90
C ILE A 241 -5.03 -25.14 4.05
N TYR A 242 -5.84 -25.53 5.01
CA TYR A 242 -7.10 -24.86 5.29
C TYR A 242 -6.88 -23.38 5.69
N ALA A 243 -5.91 -23.11 6.57
CA ALA A 243 -5.54 -21.73 6.92
C ALA A 243 -5.05 -20.93 5.69
N ALA A 244 -4.18 -21.52 4.86
CA ALA A 244 -3.73 -20.88 3.62
C ALA A 244 -4.89 -20.58 2.65
N LYS A 245 -5.86 -21.51 2.54
CA LYS A 245 -7.08 -21.32 1.74
C LYS A 245 -7.91 -20.15 2.25
N ILE A 246 -8.16 -20.07 3.58
CA ILE A 246 -8.92 -18.96 4.17
C ILE A 246 -8.24 -17.62 3.88
N ILE A 247 -6.93 -17.53 4.14
CA ILE A 247 -6.16 -16.29 3.95
C ILE A 247 -6.18 -15.86 2.47
N THR A 248 -5.95 -16.80 1.56
CA THR A 248 -5.99 -16.53 0.12
C THR A 248 -7.39 -16.11 -0.34
N SER A 249 -8.44 -16.81 0.10
CA SER A 249 -9.82 -16.44 -0.23
C SER A 249 -10.18 -15.08 0.33
N ALA A 250 -9.80 -14.77 1.57
CA ALA A 250 -10.01 -13.46 2.17
C ALA A 250 -9.30 -12.36 1.38
N SER A 251 -8.03 -12.55 0.99
CA SER A 251 -7.27 -11.56 0.22
C SER A 251 -7.87 -11.24 -1.16
N VAL A 252 -8.63 -12.18 -1.73
CA VAL A 252 -9.30 -11.99 -3.03
C VAL A 252 -10.73 -11.47 -2.90
N LEU A 253 -11.46 -11.86 -1.86
CA LEU A 253 -12.89 -11.53 -1.73
C LEU A 253 -13.13 -10.24 -0.94
N LEU A 254 -12.36 -9.99 0.14
CA LEU A 254 -12.57 -8.82 0.99
C LEU A 254 -12.40 -7.46 0.26
N PRO A 255 -11.53 -7.33 -0.76
CA PRO A 255 -11.39 -6.07 -1.48
C PRO A 255 -12.70 -5.52 -2.07
N ILE A 256 -13.69 -6.38 -2.40
CA ILE A 256 -15.00 -5.92 -2.87
C ILE A 256 -15.70 -5.03 -1.83
N LEU A 257 -15.49 -5.33 -0.54
CA LEU A 257 -16.10 -4.59 0.58
C LEU A 257 -15.58 -3.16 0.69
N SER A 258 -14.45 -2.84 0.03
CA SER A 258 -13.94 -1.47 -0.01
C SER A 258 -14.90 -0.52 -0.72
N PHE A 259 -15.66 -1.00 -1.69
CA PHE A 259 -16.66 -0.19 -2.39
C PHE A 259 -17.86 0.20 -1.50
N PHE A 260 -18.02 -0.47 -0.38
CA PHE A 260 -19.06 -0.22 0.63
C PHE A 260 -18.50 0.44 1.89
N GLY A 261 -17.22 0.84 1.90
CA GLY A 261 -16.55 1.44 3.08
C GLY A 261 -16.26 0.45 4.22
N LEU A 262 -16.44 -0.87 3.99
CA LEU A 262 -16.26 -1.93 4.98
C LEU A 262 -14.87 -2.57 4.97
N TRP A 263 -14.00 -2.16 4.05
CA TRP A 263 -12.64 -2.64 3.92
C TRP A 263 -11.72 -1.51 3.46
N ASP A 264 -10.48 -1.49 3.98
CA ASP A 264 -9.54 -0.41 3.69
C ASP A 264 -9.09 -0.41 2.21
N ALA A 265 -8.99 0.78 1.64
CA ALA A 265 -8.63 0.99 0.24
C ALA A 265 -7.24 0.42 -0.10
N TYR A 266 -6.23 0.60 0.76
CA TYR A 266 -4.89 0.07 0.53
C TYR A 266 -4.82 -1.45 0.55
N LEU A 267 -5.66 -2.11 1.34
CA LEU A 267 -5.79 -3.57 1.35
C LEU A 267 -6.58 -4.10 0.15
N SER A 268 -7.13 -3.21 -0.65
CA SER A 268 -7.93 -3.50 -1.86
C SER A 268 -7.21 -3.13 -3.16
N GLY A 269 -5.91 -2.88 -3.12
CA GLY A 269 -5.12 -2.53 -4.31
C GLY A 269 -5.34 -1.09 -4.82
N ALA A 270 -5.87 -0.17 -4.00
CA ALA A 270 -6.22 1.18 -4.42
C ALA A 270 -5.04 2.18 -4.47
N LEU A 271 -3.79 1.71 -4.40
CA LEU A 271 -2.64 2.60 -4.53
C LEU A 271 -2.63 3.28 -5.90
N TYR A 272 -2.51 4.61 -5.91
CA TYR A 272 -2.56 5.45 -7.12
C TYR A 272 -3.83 5.29 -7.96
N SER A 273 -4.93 4.87 -7.37
CA SER A 273 -6.19 4.68 -8.09
C SER A 273 -7.08 5.94 -8.08
N GLY A 274 -6.76 6.97 -7.30
CA GLY A 274 -7.66 8.09 -7.04
C GLY A 274 -8.87 7.72 -6.16
N ASN A 275 -9.04 6.45 -5.82
CA ASN A 275 -10.18 5.91 -5.08
C ASN A 275 -9.88 5.77 -3.59
N THR A 276 -9.31 6.83 -2.99
CA THR A 276 -8.91 6.89 -1.58
C THR A 276 -9.31 8.20 -0.95
N ALA A 277 -9.54 8.22 0.36
CA ALA A 277 -9.72 9.45 1.09
C ALA A 277 -8.39 10.21 1.23
N VAL A 278 -8.46 11.53 1.37
CA VAL A 278 -7.30 12.42 1.58
C VAL A 278 -7.56 13.29 2.79
N GLY A 279 -6.58 13.38 3.69
CA GLY A 279 -6.65 14.19 4.90
C GLY A 279 -5.67 15.35 4.86
N VAL A 280 -6.15 16.53 5.26
CA VAL A 280 -5.34 17.73 5.48
C VAL A 280 -5.77 18.41 6.77
N VAL A 281 -4.87 19.11 7.45
CA VAL A 281 -5.21 19.99 8.57
C VAL A 281 -5.00 21.42 8.17
N ARG A 282 -6.03 22.25 8.34
CA ARG A 282 -5.89 23.71 8.33
C ARG A 282 -5.26 24.14 9.65
N ILE A 283 -4.23 24.95 9.60
CA ILE A 283 -3.46 25.41 10.75
C ILE A 283 -3.47 26.93 10.88
N SER A 284 -3.52 27.41 12.12
CA SER A 284 -3.40 28.83 12.44
C SER A 284 -1.96 29.34 12.27
N ASP A 285 -1.77 30.64 12.20
CA ASP A 285 -0.44 31.25 12.15
C ASP A 285 0.38 30.97 13.41
N ASP A 286 -0.26 30.95 14.58
CA ASP A 286 0.35 30.62 15.86
C ASP A 286 0.88 29.18 15.89
N LEU A 287 0.06 28.23 15.43
CA LEU A 287 0.49 26.82 15.33
C LEU A 287 1.62 26.65 14.32
N PHE A 288 1.58 27.35 13.19
CA PHE A 288 2.64 27.28 12.17
C PHE A 288 4.03 27.58 12.78
N GLU A 289 4.13 28.61 13.63
CA GLU A 289 5.41 28.96 14.25
C GLU A 289 5.91 27.93 15.27
N LYS A 290 5.01 27.14 15.86
CA LYS A 290 5.35 26.07 16.82
C LYS A 290 5.74 24.75 16.17
N LEU A 291 5.35 24.52 14.91
CA LEU A 291 5.67 23.31 14.22
C LEU A 291 7.17 23.21 13.90
N PRO A 292 7.76 22.01 13.95
CA PRO A 292 9.15 21.79 13.55
C PRO A 292 9.41 22.29 12.12
N PRO A 293 10.61 22.82 11.82
CA PRO A 293 10.95 23.32 10.48
C PRO A 293 10.65 22.31 9.36
N LYS A 294 10.96 21.05 9.57
CA LYS A 294 10.71 19.96 8.61
C LYS A 294 9.22 19.76 8.30
N VAL A 295 8.34 19.93 9.28
CA VAL A 295 6.88 19.87 9.08
C VAL A 295 6.42 21.08 8.27
N ARG A 296 6.95 22.27 8.57
CA ARG A 296 6.60 23.53 7.87
C ARG A 296 6.90 23.44 6.37
N GLU A 297 7.94 22.71 5.95
CA GLU A 297 8.25 22.49 4.54
C GLU A 297 7.15 21.74 3.76
N SER A 298 6.33 20.95 4.45
CA SER A 298 5.19 20.24 3.86
C SER A 298 3.91 21.07 3.80
N ILE A 299 3.90 22.27 4.40
CA ILE A 299 2.73 23.14 4.47
C ILE A 299 2.63 23.97 3.18
N PHE A 300 1.45 24.01 2.59
CA PHE A 300 1.17 24.93 1.52
C PHE A 300 0.21 26.03 1.99
N GLN A 301 0.36 27.22 1.40
CA GLN A 301 -0.49 28.36 1.64
C GLN A 301 -1.31 28.66 0.40
N THR A 302 -2.62 28.92 0.59
CA THR A 302 -3.50 29.32 -0.51
C THR A 302 -3.16 30.73 -1.00
N LYS A 303 -3.23 30.94 -2.31
CA LYS A 303 -2.99 32.27 -2.92
C LYS A 303 -4.06 33.30 -2.54
N ILE A 304 -5.25 32.82 -2.26
CA ILE A 304 -6.41 33.66 -1.86
C ILE A 304 -6.71 33.30 -0.40
N GLY A 305 -6.73 34.32 0.48
CA GLY A 305 -7.04 34.18 1.90
C GLY A 305 -5.83 33.77 2.78
N GLY A 306 -4.71 33.34 2.21
CA GLY A 306 -3.49 33.05 2.97
C GLY A 306 -3.60 31.87 3.94
N GLU A 307 -4.66 31.04 3.84
CA GLU A 307 -4.85 29.88 4.71
C GLU A 307 -3.74 28.83 4.50
N LYS A 308 -3.25 28.28 5.62
CA LYS A 308 -2.19 27.28 5.65
C LYS A 308 -2.77 25.88 5.85
N PHE A 309 -2.32 24.93 5.03
CA PHE A 309 -2.76 23.55 5.08
C PHE A 309 -1.57 22.60 5.15
N LEU A 310 -1.63 21.63 6.06
CA LEU A 310 -0.67 20.54 6.19
C LEU A 310 -1.29 19.26 5.63
N PRO A 311 -0.93 18.85 4.40
CA PRO A 311 -1.42 17.62 3.81
C PRO A 311 -0.67 16.41 4.38
N PHE A 312 -1.42 15.42 4.84
CA PHE A 312 -0.83 14.23 5.49
C PHE A 312 -0.04 13.34 4.53
N LEU A 313 -0.43 13.33 3.25
CA LEU A 313 0.25 12.55 2.22
C LEU A 313 1.70 13.00 2.05
N GLU A 314 1.89 14.29 1.80
CA GLU A 314 3.20 14.90 1.52
C GLU A 314 4.08 14.88 2.75
N TRP A 315 3.55 15.23 3.92
CA TRP A 315 4.27 15.17 5.18
C TRP A 315 4.74 13.74 5.50
N SER A 316 3.86 12.74 5.38
CA SER A 316 4.22 11.35 5.61
C SER A 316 5.29 10.87 4.63
N LEU A 317 5.16 11.17 3.34
CA LEU A 317 6.15 10.79 2.32
C LEU A 317 7.52 11.41 2.58
N ALA A 318 7.55 12.70 2.95
CA ALA A 318 8.80 13.42 3.22
C ALA A 318 9.56 12.85 4.43
N GLU A 319 8.84 12.37 5.45
CA GLU A 319 9.48 11.89 6.67
C GLU A 319 9.66 10.38 6.73
N THR A 320 8.68 9.62 6.30
CA THR A 320 8.66 8.16 6.50
C THR A 320 8.93 7.36 5.23
N GLY A 321 8.97 8.03 4.08
CA GLY A 321 9.12 7.39 2.77
C GLY A 321 7.88 6.64 2.29
N VAL A 322 6.75 6.75 3.02
CA VAL A 322 5.46 6.13 2.63
C VAL A 322 4.33 7.14 2.71
N PRO A 323 3.27 7.02 1.87
CA PRO A 323 2.10 7.86 1.98
C PRO A 323 1.33 7.58 3.28
N ALA A 324 0.61 8.58 3.80
CA ALA A 324 -0.30 8.38 4.92
C ALA A 324 -1.36 7.32 4.57
N PHE A 325 -1.65 6.42 5.53
CA PHE A 325 -2.67 5.40 5.31
C PHE A 325 -4.06 6.06 5.17
N PRO A 326 -4.78 5.86 4.04
CA PRO A 326 -5.94 6.66 3.67
C PRO A 326 -7.23 6.20 4.37
N ALA A 327 -7.29 6.38 5.70
CA ALA A 327 -8.47 6.06 6.50
C ALA A 327 -8.78 7.19 7.49
N GLN A 328 -10.06 7.53 7.66
CA GLN A 328 -10.51 8.56 8.60
C GLN A 328 -9.95 8.37 10.01
N ARG A 329 -9.94 7.13 10.53
CA ARG A 329 -9.41 6.83 11.86
C ARG A 329 -7.92 7.20 11.99
N VAL A 330 -7.15 7.08 10.89
CA VAL A 330 -5.73 7.48 10.86
C VAL A 330 -5.61 8.98 10.84
N PHE A 331 -6.38 9.66 9.98
CA PHE A 331 -6.38 11.12 9.88
C PHE A 331 -6.80 11.79 11.20
N LYS A 332 -7.80 11.25 11.89
CA LYS A 332 -8.21 11.75 13.20
C LYS A 332 -7.09 11.63 14.24
N LYS A 333 -6.37 10.50 14.27
CA LYS A 333 -5.24 10.33 15.20
C LYS A 333 -4.10 11.29 14.90
N ILE A 334 -3.74 11.48 13.63
CA ILE A 334 -2.70 12.45 13.24
C ILE A 334 -3.13 13.87 13.63
N ALA A 335 -4.38 14.24 13.36
CA ALA A 335 -4.91 15.55 13.72
C ALA A 335 -4.96 15.77 15.23
N ALA A 336 -5.27 14.73 16.02
CA ALA A 336 -5.27 14.81 17.48
C ALA A 336 -3.89 15.21 18.05
N GLU A 337 -2.80 14.64 17.51
CA GLU A 337 -1.44 15.01 17.90
C GLU A 337 -1.13 16.49 17.55
N ILE A 338 -1.61 16.96 16.41
CA ILE A 338 -1.46 18.38 16.01
C ILE A 338 -2.28 19.28 16.95
N CYS A 339 -3.49 18.88 17.33
CA CYS A 339 -4.33 19.60 18.28
C CYS A 339 -3.69 19.76 19.66
N GLN A 340 -2.85 18.82 20.10
CA GLN A 340 -2.13 18.92 21.38
C GLN A 340 -1.03 20.00 21.37
N ILE A 341 -0.49 20.34 20.20
CA ILE A 341 0.54 21.37 20.04
C ILE A 341 -0.09 22.78 20.00
N ALA A 342 -1.34 22.88 19.56
CA ALA A 342 -2.03 24.17 19.40
C ALA A 342 -2.49 24.75 20.73
N ASP A 343 -2.14 26.03 21.02
CA ASP A 343 -2.72 26.76 22.16
C ASP A 343 -4.16 27.16 21.87
N ASP A 344 -4.43 27.69 20.69
CA ASP A 344 -5.78 27.98 20.19
C ASP A 344 -6.26 26.84 19.28
N LYS A 345 -7.13 26.01 19.82
CA LYS A 345 -7.72 24.87 19.09
C LYS A 345 -8.75 25.27 18.06
N SER A 346 -9.28 26.49 18.12
CA SER A 346 -10.32 26.99 17.21
C SER A 346 -9.78 27.21 15.78
N GLY A 347 -8.49 27.53 15.67
CA GLY A 347 -7.78 27.74 14.39
C GLY A 347 -7.35 26.47 13.68
N VAL A 348 -7.57 25.29 14.28
CA VAL A 348 -7.11 24.00 13.75
C VAL A 348 -8.32 23.14 13.34
N GLU A 349 -8.36 22.73 12.09
CA GLU A 349 -9.47 21.97 11.53
C GLU A 349 -8.95 20.83 10.65
N LEU A 350 -9.35 19.60 10.98
CA LEU A 350 -9.16 18.46 10.09
C LEU A 350 -10.19 18.50 8.96
N ILE A 351 -9.72 18.47 7.74
CA ILE A 351 -10.53 18.41 6.53
C ILE A 351 -10.21 17.08 5.84
N VAL A 352 -11.24 16.26 5.67
CA VAL A 352 -11.13 14.98 4.96
C VAL A 352 -11.95 15.08 3.68
N LYS A 353 -11.25 14.98 2.53
CA LYS A 353 -11.88 14.63 1.26
C LYS A 353 -12.19 13.15 1.32
N GLU A 354 -13.48 12.82 1.44
CA GLU A 354 -13.91 11.42 1.45
C GLU A 354 -13.62 10.75 0.12
N ARG A 355 -13.72 9.42 0.11
CA ARG A 355 -13.53 8.64 -1.10
C ARG A 355 -14.47 9.16 -2.21
N PRO A 356 -13.93 9.50 -3.41
CA PRO A 356 -14.75 10.02 -4.49
C PRO A 356 -15.74 8.98 -5.04
N ALA A 357 -16.87 9.46 -5.56
CA ALA A 357 -17.80 8.64 -6.31
C ALA A 357 -17.15 8.13 -7.61
N ILE A 358 -17.45 6.87 -7.97
CA ILE A 358 -16.76 6.17 -9.06
C ILE A 358 -17.03 6.82 -10.41
N LEU A 359 -18.27 7.26 -10.67
CA LEU A 359 -18.73 7.67 -11.99
C LEU A 359 -18.39 9.13 -12.34
N ASP A 360 -18.50 10.03 -11.38
CA ASP A 360 -18.38 11.48 -11.61
C ASP A 360 -17.29 12.16 -10.78
N GLY A 361 -16.62 11.38 -9.89
CA GLY A 361 -15.57 11.92 -9.02
C GLY A 361 -16.08 12.86 -7.93
N SER A 362 -17.39 13.01 -7.75
CA SER A 362 -17.96 13.84 -6.68
C SER A 362 -17.53 13.30 -5.32
N TYR A 363 -17.29 14.19 -4.36
CA TYR A 363 -16.83 13.81 -3.02
C TYR A 363 -17.48 14.70 -1.95
N GLN A 364 -17.51 14.17 -0.74
CA GLN A 364 -17.91 14.93 0.44
C GLN A 364 -16.65 15.42 1.17
N LEU A 365 -16.76 16.63 1.76
CA LEU A 365 -15.76 17.17 2.66
C LEU A 365 -16.30 17.07 4.09
N THR A 366 -15.63 16.28 4.91
CA THR A 366 -15.89 16.24 6.35
C THR A 366 -14.92 17.20 7.03
N ARG A 367 -15.44 18.11 7.87
CA ARG A 367 -14.66 19.06 8.65
C ARG A 367 -14.84 18.76 10.13
N THR A 368 -13.75 18.71 10.86
CA THR A 368 -13.77 18.38 12.29
C THR A 368 -12.75 19.25 13.02
N ASN A 369 -13.20 20.06 13.96
CA ASN A 369 -12.31 20.86 14.80
C ASN A 369 -11.68 20.01 15.94
N CYS A 370 -10.65 20.55 16.59
CA CYS A 370 -9.92 19.85 17.65
C CYS A 370 -10.81 19.39 18.81
N GLU A 371 -11.82 20.18 19.20
CA GLU A 371 -12.73 19.83 20.30
C GLU A 371 -13.53 18.53 20.04
N LEU A 372 -13.83 18.25 18.78
CA LEU A 372 -14.53 17.03 18.35
C LEU A 372 -13.59 15.85 18.07
N ILE A 373 -12.31 16.13 17.81
CA ILE A 373 -11.30 15.09 17.58
C ILE A 373 -10.88 14.43 18.89
N GLU A 374 -10.80 15.21 19.98
CA GLU A 374 -10.34 14.75 21.29
C GLU A 374 -11.43 14.02 22.10
N LYS A 375 -12.69 14.04 21.65
CA LYS A 375 -13.82 13.27 22.21
C LYS A 375 -13.95 11.88 21.60
#